data_f85eaa923f15b83fa0fe0594dddd0c0a
#
_entry.id   f85eaa923f15b83fa0fe0594dddd0c0a
#
_cell.length_a   1.000
_cell.length_b   1.000
_cell.length_c   1.000
_cell.angle_alpha   90.00
_cell.angle_beta   90.00
_cell.angle_gamma   90.00
#
_symmetry.space_group_name_H-M   'P 1'
#
loop_
_entity.id
_entity.type
_entity.pdbx_description
1 polymer ?
#
loop_
_entity_poly.entity_id
_entity_poly.type
_entity_poly.pdbx_seq_one_letter_code
_entity_poly.pdbx_strand_id
1 'polypeptide(L)'
;MEDFAEIRERQIGEGSIGGKAFGMLVARAILRREEPQLAERLEVHDSFFVGAAVFVSFLVRNGLWWIRDQQRTQQGFLQDLKEGRGRILAGEFQPEIVDELARMLDYFGEMP
;
A
#
# COMPACT_ATOMS: atom_id res chain seq x y z
N MET A 1 13.53 7.55 17.20
CA MET A 1 12.48 7.35 16.20
C MET A 1 12.60 6.02 15.52
N GLU A 2 12.35 5.01 16.31
CA GLU A 2 12.35 3.62 15.87
C GLU A 2 11.31 3.37 14.80
N ASP A 3 10.23 4.16 14.81
CA ASP A 3 9.07 3.96 13.95
C ASP A 3 9.35 4.16 12.47
N PHE A 4 10.27 5.08 12.11
CA PHE A 4 10.59 5.33 10.69
C PHE A 4 11.40 4.18 10.08
N ALA A 5 12.30 3.59 10.83
CA ALA A 5 13.07 2.43 10.35
C ALA A 5 12.15 1.23 10.15
N GLU A 6 11.23 0.97 11.07
CA GLU A 6 10.24 -0.10 10.96
C GLU A 6 9.34 0.09 9.76
N ILE A 7 8.89 1.31 9.51
CA ILE A 7 8.03 1.62 8.36
C ILE A 7 8.77 1.34 7.06
N ARG A 8 10.04 1.73 6.95
CA ARG A 8 10.84 1.46 5.75
C ARG A 8 10.98 -0.02 5.45
N GLU A 9 11.23 -0.83 6.48
CA GLU A 9 11.35 -2.27 6.32
C GLU A 9 10.05 -2.93 5.89
N ARG A 10 8.92 -2.31 6.21
CA ARG A 10 7.58 -2.81 5.91
C ARG A 10 6.95 -2.15 4.70
N GLN A 11 7.65 -1.26 4.04
CA GLN A 11 7.11 -0.57 2.88
C GLN A 11 7.47 -1.27 1.59
N ILE A 12 6.48 -1.49 0.75
CA ILE A 12 6.63 -2.02 -0.59
C ILE A 12 6.60 -0.83 -1.55
N GLY A 13 7.69 -0.66 -2.32
CA GLY A 13 7.81 0.45 -3.24
C GLY A 13 8.07 1.78 -2.53
N GLU A 14 8.06 2.84 -3.32
CA GLU A 14 8.35 4.19 -2.84
C GLU A 14 7.10 5.04 -2.77
N GLY A 15 7.26 6.23 -2.20
CA GLY A 15 6.19 7.20 -2.05
C GLY A 15 5.53 7.15 -0.69
N SER A 16 4.53 7.98 -0.50
CA SER A 16 3.81 8.06 0.77
C SER A 16 2.85 6.88 0.95
N ILE A 17 2.68 6.46 2.18
CA ILE A 17 1.62 5.51 2.55
C ILE A 17 0.30 6.27 2.70
N GLY A 18 -0.83 5.58 2.57
CA GLY A 18 -2.13 6.21 2.64
C GLY A 18 -2.44 6.79 4.02
N GLY A 19 -3.39 7.74 4.06
CA GLY A 19 -3.76 8.43 5.29
C GLY A 19 -4.25 7.51 6.40
N LYS A 20 -4.94 6.46 6.06
CA LYS A 20 -5.41 5.48 7.06
C LYS A 20 -4.26 4.74 7.73
N ALA A 21 -3.29 4.30 6.93
CA ALA A 21 -2.10 3.63 7.46
C ALA A 21 -1.28 4.58 8.32
N PHE A 22 -1.08 5.80 7.86
CA PHE A 22 -0.35 6.81 8.61
C PHE A 22 -1.04 7.12 9.93
N GLY A 23 -2.36 7.30 9.92
CA GLY A 23 -3.13 7.55 11.13
C GLY A 23 -3.02 6.43 12.15
N MET A 24 -3.07 5.18 11.71
CA MET A 24 -2.87 4.02 12.57
C MET A 24 -1.48 4.02 13.22
N LEU A 25 -0.45 4.32 12.43
CA LEU A 25 0.92 4.37 12.94
C LEU A 25 1.12 5.47 13.97
N VAL A 26 0.54 6.65 13.72
CA VAL A 26 0.59 7.76 14.67
C VAL A 26 -0.13 7.40 15.97
N ALA A 27 -1.31 6.81 15.88
CA ALA A 27 -2.07 6.38 17.05
C ALA A 27 -1.29 5.37 17.90
N ARG A 28 -0.65 4.40 17.25
CA ARG A 28 0.19 3.41 17.96
C ARG A 28 1.40 4.06 18.63
N ALA A 29 2.03 5.02 17.97
CA ALA A 29 3.17 5.74 18.53
C ALA A 29 2.75 6.56 19.76
N ILE A 30 1.61 7.22 19.70
CA ILE A 30 1.05 7.98 20.83
C ILE A 30 0.77 7.06 22.01
N LEU A 31 0.14 5.92 21.79
CA LEU A 31 -0.17 4.95 22.84
C LEU A 31 1.10 4.40 23.49
N ARG A 32 2.11 4.07 22.71
CA ARG A 32 3.38 3.59 23.24
C ARG A 32 4.07 4.61 24.13
N ARG A 33 3.92 5.88 23.79
CA ARG A 33 4.53 6.98 24.51
C ARG A 33 3.76 7.35 25.77
N GLU A 34 2.44 7.50 25.65
CA GLU A 34 1.59 8.04 26.73
C GLU A 34 1.02 6.96 27.65
N GLU A 35 0.71 5.80 27.09
CA GLU A 35 0.09 4.70 27.82
C GLU A 35 0.70 3.34 27.43
N PRO A 36 1.97 3.11 27.83
CA PRO A 36 2.66 1.88 27.42
C PRO A 36 1.95 0.60 27.87
N GLN A 37 1.23 0.63 29.00
CA GLN A 37 0.51 -0.54 29.47
C GLN A 37 -0.67 -0.90 28.58
N LEU A 38 -1.35 0.10 28.02
CA LEU A 38 -2.42 -0.13 27.05
C LEU A 38 -1.87 -0.60 25.72
N ALA A 39 -0.72 -0.07 25.32
CA ALA A 39 -0.06 -0.49 24.08
C ALA A 39 0.29 -1.97 24.09
N GLU A 40 0.70 -2.52 25.24
CA GLU A 40 0.99 -3.94 25.38
C GLU A 40 -0.23 -4.83 25.20
N ARG A 41 -1.42 -4.30 25.47
CA ARG A 41 -2.67 -5.05 25.36
C ARG A 41 -3.29 -4.96 23.97
N LEU A 42 -2.83 -4.03 23.14
CA LEU A 42 -3.32 -3.93 21.78
C LEU A 42 -2.79 -5.09 20.93
N GLU A 43 -3.68 -5.69 20.18
CA GLU A 43 -3.26 -6.61 19.12
C GLU A 43 -2.43 -5.84 18.10
N VAL A 44 -1.17 -6.20 18.01
CA VAL A 44 -0.29 -5.64 17.00
C VAL A 44 -0.48 -6.46 15.74
N HIS A 45 -1.26 -5.93 14.81
CA HIS A 45 -1.34 -6.53 13.48
C HIS A 45 -0.03 -6.28 12.76
N ASP A 46 0.58 -7.36 12.32
CA ASP A 46 1.77 -7.28 11.50
C ASP A 46 1.35 -6.87 10.10
N SER A 47 1.89 -5.78 9.61
CA SER A 47 1.43 -5.15 8.38
C SER A 47 2.59 -4.73 7.49
N PHE A 48 2.36 -4.77 6.20
CA PHE A 48 3.20 -4.12 5.20
C PHE A 48 2.42 -2.97 4.57
N PHE A 49 3.14 -1.98 4.09
CA PHE A 49 2.54 -0.76 3.55
C PHE A 49 2.97 -0.58 2.10
N VAL A 50 2.01 -0.39 1.22
CA VAL A 50 2.30 -0.16 -0.20
C VAL A 50 2.43 1.34 -0.44
N GLY A 51 3.57 1.78 -0.94
CA GLY A 51 3.82 3.18 -1.24
C GLY A 51 3.00 3.67 -2.44
N ALA A 52 2.63 4.94 -2.42
CA ALA A 52 1.78 5.53 -3.47
C ALA A 52 2.42 5.44 -4.87
N ALA A 53 3.74 5.46 -4.95
CA ALA A 53 4.44 5.34 -6.23
C ALA A 53 4.21 3.99 -6.92
N VAL A 54 3.89 2.94 -6.19
CA VAL A 54 3.57 1.62 -6.76
C VAL A 54 2.35 1.71 -7.67
N PHE A 55 1.30 2.39 -7.23
CA PHE A 55 0.09 2.57 -8.01
C PHE A 55 0.36 3.37 -9.29
N VAL A 56 1.06 4.48 -9.17
CA VAL A 56 1.40 5.33 -10.32
C VAL A 56 2.26 4.55 -11.31
N SER A 57 3.29 3.87 -10.84
CA SER A 57 4.18 3.05 -11.69
C SER A 57 3.43 1.94 -12.37
N PHE A 58 2.50 1.29 -11.69
CA PHE A 58 1.65 0.25 -12.28
C PHE A 58 0.82 0.79 -13.44
N LEU A 59 0.17 1.92 -13.24
CA LEU A 59 -0.65 2.52 -14.30
C LEU A 59 0.20 2.91 -15.52
N VAL A 60 1.35 3.51 -15.30
CA VAL A 60 2.24 3.94 -16.38
C VAL A 60 2.79 2.72 -17.13
N ARG A 61 3.28 1.73 -16.41
CA ARG A 61 3.86 0.53 -17.01
C ARG A 61 2.88 -0.23 -17.91
N ASN A 62 1.63 -0.29 -17.50
CA ASN A 62 0.61 -1.05 -18.23
C ASN A 62 -0.20 -0.19 -19.21
N GLY A 63 0.21 1.06 -19.44
CA GLY A 63 -0.47 1.96 -20.36
C GLY A 63 -1.86 2.36 -19.90
N LEU A 64 -2.07 2.43 -18.58
CA LEU A 64 -3.39 2.66 -17.98
C LEU A 64 -3.56 4.07 -17.39
N TRP A 65 -2.63 4.98 -17.69
CA TRP A 65 -2.69 6.33 -17.14
C TRP A 65 -3.97 7.07 -17.54
N TRP A 66 -4.52 6.74 -18.69
CA TRP A 66 -5.77 7.33 -19.19
C TRP A 66 -6.97 7.08 -18.26
N ILE A 67 -6.96 6.01 -17.48
CA ILE A 67 -8.03 5.69 -16.52
C ILE A 67 -8.14 6.81 -15.49
N ARG A 68 -7.01 7.32 -15.01
CA ARG A 68 -6.99 8.40 -14.03
C ARG A 68 -7.59 9.68 -14.60
N ASP A 69 -7.28 10.00 -15.86
CA ASP A 69 -7.83 11.17 -16.52
C ASP A 69 -9.33 11.04 -16.74
N GLN A 70 -9.79 9.87 -17.09
CA GLN A 70 -11.21 9.61 -17.33
C GLN A 70 -12.05 9.64 -16.05
N GLN A 71 -11.46 9.33 -14.92
CA GLN A 71 -12.15 9.46 -13.63
C GLN A 71 -12.59 10.90 -13.33
N ARG A 72 -11.98 11.86 -13.98
CA ARG A 72 -12.35 13.28 -13.85
C ARG A 72 -13.63 13.63 -14.58
N THR A 73 -14.02 12.84 -15.56
CA THR A 73 -15.27 13.04 -16.30
C THR A 73 -16.23 11.91 -15.96
N GLN A 74 -17.39 12.26 -15.43
CA GLN A 74 -18.38 11.28 -15.00
C GLN A 74 -18.81 10.35 -16.13
N GLN A 75 -18.91 10.86 -17.33
CA GLN A 75 -19.32 10.11 -18.50
C GLN A 75 -18.26 9.10 -18.95
N GLY A 76 -16.98 9.51 -18.95
CA GLY A 76 -15.87 8.62 -19.28
C GLY A 76 -15.72 7.49 -18.27
N PHE A 77 -15.90 7.80 -16.98
CA PHE A 77 -15.83 6.81 -15.91
C PHE A 77 -16.82 5.66 -16.10
N LEU A 78 -18.06 5.98 -16.44
CA LEU A 78 -19.10 4.94 -16.60
C LEU A 78 -18.90 4.09 -17.86
N GLN A 79 -18.42 4.69 -18.95
CA GLN A 79 -18.24 3.98 -20.21
C GLN A 79 -17.07 2.99 -20.17
N ASP A 80 -15.96 3.36 -19.53
CA ASP A 80 -14.74 2.59 -19.60
C ASP A 80 -14.41 1.81 -18.33
N LEU A 81 -15.33 1.82 -17.35
CA LEU A 81 -15.12 1.15 -16.07
C LEU A 81 -14.84 -0.34 -16.23
N LYS A 82 -15.59 -1.02 -17.07
CA LYS A 82 -15.46 -2.47 -17.30
C LYS A 82 -14.15 -2.80 -18.01
N GLU A 83 -13.81 -2.05 -19.03
CA GLU A 83 -12.56 -2.23 -19.76
C GLU A 83 -11.36 -1.90 -18.88
N GLY A 84 -11.43 -0.79 -18.15
CA GLY A 84 -10.37 -0.39 -17.23
C GLY A 84 -10.11 -1.43 -16.16
N ARG A 85 -11.17 -1.98 -15.58
CA ARG A 85 -11.04 -3.05 -14.59
C ARG A 85 -10.35 -4.29 -15.16
N GLY A 86 -10.73 -4.70 -16.36
CA GLY A 86 -10.11 -5.85 -17.01
C GLY A 86 -8.63 -5.65 -17.27
N ARG A 87 -8.24 -4.46 -17.70
CA ARG A 87 -6.84 -4.12 -17.94
C ARG A 87 -6.03 -4.04 -16.66
N ILE A 88 -6.59 -3.51 -15.60
CA ILE A 88 -5.93 -3.49 -14.29
C ILE A 88 -5.65 -4.92 -13.81
N LEU A 89 -6.64 -5.80 -13.91
CA LEU A 89 -6.51 -7.19 -13.47
C LEU A 89 -5.50 -7.97 -14.33
N ALA A 90 -5.35 -7.61 -15.60
CA ALA A 90 -4.40 -8.24 -16.50
C ALA A 90 -3.01 -7.61 -16.44
N GLY A 91 -2.85 -6.49 -15.75
CA GLY A 91 -1.59 -5.75 -15.67
C GLY A 91 -0.53 -6.45 -14.84
N GLU A 92 0.71 -6.07 -15.08
CA GLU A 92 1.87 -6.63 -14.37
C GLU A 92 2.57 -5.53 -13.58
N PHE A 93 3.00 -5.88 -12.37
CA PHE A 93 3.86 -5.00 -11.57
C PHE A 93 5.29 -5.02 -12.11
N GLN A 94 6.04 -3.97 -11.78
CA GLN A 94 7.48 -3.95 -12.03
C GLN A 94 8.15 -5.12 -11.30
N PRO A 95 9.24 -5.70 -11.87
CA PRO A 95 9.92 -6.86 -11.26
C PRO A 95 10.36 -6.61 -9.81
N GLU A 96 10.82 -5.41 -9.48
CA GLU A 96 11.24 -5.04 -8.13
C GLU A 96 10.08 -5.11 -7.15
N ILE A 97 8.89 -4.72 -7.58
CA ILE A 97 7.69 -4.77 -6.74
C ILE A 97 7.24 -6.22 -6.55
N VAL A 98 7.31 -7.03 -7.60
CA VAL A 98 7.01 -8.47 -7.51
C VAL A 98 7.92 -9.13 -6.47
N ASP A 99 9.21 -8.81 -6.50
CA ASP A 99 10.17 -9.36 -5.54
C ASP A 99 9.86 -8.94 -4.11
N GLU A 100 9.49 -7.68 -3.90
CA GLU A 100 9.10 -7.18 -2.58
C GLU A 100 7.81 -7.83 -2.07
N LEU A 101 6.83 -8.02 -2.95
CA LEU A 101 5.59 -8.73 -2.61
C LEU A 101 5.88 -10.20 -2.25
N ALA A 102 6.76 -10.85 -2.99
CA ALA A 102 7.15 -12.22 -2.71
C ALA A 102 7.82 -12.35 -1.34
N ARG A 103 8.69 -11.42 -1.00
CA ARG A 103 9.31 -11.40 0.34
C ARG A 103 8.30 -11.19 1.44
N MET A 104 7.31 -10.35 1.22
CA MET A 104 6.20 -10.16 2.16
C MET A 104 5.43 -11.46 2.37
N LEU A 105 5.10 -12.17 1.30
CA LEU A 105 4.37 -13.43 1.38
C LEU A 105 5.20 -14.50 2.10
N ASP A 106 6.49 -14.56 1.84
CA ASP A 106 7.39 -15.48 2.54
C ASP A 106 7.44 -15.18 4.03
N TYR A 107 7.52 -13.91 4.38
CA TYR A 107 7.50 -13.47 5.77
C TYR A 107 6.25 -13.96 6.49
N PHE A 108 5.07 -13.74 5.91
CA PHE A 108 3.82 -14.17 6.52
C PHE A 108 3.68 -15.69 6.53
N GLY A 109 4.24 -16.38 5.56
CA GLY A 109 4.23 -17.83 5.50
C GLY A 109 5.05 -18.51 6.60
N GLU A 110 6.04 -17.82 7.15
CA GLU A 110 6.87 -18.30 8.25
C GLU A 110 6.22 -18.13 9.62
N MET A 111 5.13 -17.37 9.70
CA MET A 111 4.43 -17.15 10.96
C MET A 111 3.56 -18.35 11.32
N PRO A 112 3.60 -18.78 12.59
CA PRO A 112 2.73 -19.86 13.06
C PRO A 112 1.26 -19.45 13.10
#